data_edfef9d6c6ee4398ceda98567753a4e3
#
_entry.id   edfef9d6c6ee4398ceda98567753a4e3
#
_cell.length_a   1.000
_cell.length_b   1.000
_cell.length_c   1.000
_cell.angle_alpha   90.00
_cell.angle_beta   90.00
_cell.angle_gamma   90.00
#
_symmetry.space_group_name_H-M   'P 1'
#
loop_
_entity.id
_entity.type
_entity.pdbx_description
1 polymer ?
#
loop_
_entity_poly.entity_id
_entity_poly.type
_entity_poly.pdbx_seq_one_letter_code
_entity_poly.pdbx_strand_id
1 'polypeptide(L)'
;MEASLRHGIPASGTAAHSWTLLHVDENGQPDEKAAFAGQIKSLGKDTTLLVDTFDITKGVDNALEVAGTELGAVRIDSGDLGIVSRRVRKQLDEAGAFNTKIIVSSDLDEFAIAGLRGDPVDGFGVGTSVVTGSGAPTAGLVYKLVEVEGHPVAKRSSGKVTYGGGKSALRAYRSSGVAVGEI
;
A
#
# COMPACT_ATOMS: atom_id res chain seq x y z
N MET A 1 2.99 -18.24 -1.88
CA MET A 1 4.06 -19.28 -1.88
C MET A 1 3.52 -20.63 -2.31
N GLU A 2 2.44 -21.16 -1.71
CA GLU A 2 1.91 -22.51 -2.03
C GLU A 2 1.51 -22.66 -3.52
N ALA A 3 0.82 -21.67 -4.09
CA ALA A 3 0.47 -21.69 -5.52
C ALA A 3 1.71 -21.73 -6.43
N SER A 4 2.78 -21.02 -6.05
CA SER A 4 4.05 -21.06 -6.77
C SER A 4 4.68 -22.44 -6.73
N LEU A 5 4.73 -23.05 -5.55
CA LEU A 5 5.32 -24.39 -5.37
C LEU A 5 4.53 -25.49 -6.10
N ARG A 6 3.18 -25.44 -6.02
CA ARG A 6 2.33 -26.49 -6.62
C ARG A 6 2.08 -26.34 -8.10
N HIS A 7 2.01 -25.11 -8.61
CA HIS A 7 1.53 -24.83 -9.96
C HIS A 7 2.55 -24.08 -10.82
N GLY A 8 3.78 -23.85 -10.32
CA GLY A 8 4.82 -23.14 -11.07
C GLY A 8 4.48 -21.67 -11.36
N ILE A 9 3.52 -21.08 -10.65
CA ILE A 9 3.14 -19.68 -10.81
C ILE A 9 4.25 -18.81 -10.22
N PRO A 10 4.77 -17.81 -10.95
CA PRO A 10 5.80 -16.93 -10.43
C PRO A 10 5.37 -16.28 -9.11
N ALA A 11 6.20 -16.38 -8.07
CA ALA A 11 5.94 -15.70 -6.81
C ALA A 11 6.39 -14.25 -6.94
N SER A 12 5.48 -13.33 -6.72
CA SER A 12 5.73 -11.89 -6.68
C SER A 12 5.03 -11.27 -5.50
N GLY A 13 5.52 -10.16 -5.05
CA GLY A 13 4.90 -9.42 -3.95
C GLY A 13 5.62 -8.09 -3.70
N THR A 14 4.96 -7.25 -2.93
CA THR A 14 5.49 -5.95 -2.50
C THR A 14 5.40 -5.84 -0.99
N ALA A 15 6.10 -4.86 -0.40
CA ALA A 15 5.91 -4.54 1.01
C ALA A 15 4.49 -4.06 1.29
N ALA A 16 4.02 -4.26 2.52
CA ALA A 16 2.80 -3.65 3.03
C ALA A 16 3.10 -2.24 3.59
N HIS A 17 2.06 -1.41 3.78
CA HIS A 17 2.22 -0.09 4.43
C HIS A 17 2.89 -0.17 5.81
N SER A 18 2.65 -1.27 6.55
CA SER A 18 3.30 -1.50 7.84
C SER A 18 4.83 -1.56 7.74
N TRP A 19 5.40 -2.01 6.62
CA TRP A 19 6.85 -1.96 6.39
C TRP A 19 7.36 -0.52 6.41
N THR A 20 6.70 0.38 5.65
CA THR A 20 7.07 1.80 5.64
C THR A 20 6.86 2.45 7.01
N LEU A 21 5.75 2.12 7.69
CA LEU A 21 5.43 2.65 9.01
C LEU A 21 6.36 2.17 10.13
N LEU A 22 7.05 1.03 9.96
CA LEU A 22 8.07 0.54 10.90
C LEU A 22 9.34 1.40 10.90
N HIS A 23 9.59 2.15 9.82
CA HIS A 23 10.78 2.97 9.69
C HIS A 23 10.47 4.37 10.20
N VAL A 24 10.98 4.65 11.38
CA VAL A 24 10.94 5.98 12.01
C VAL A 24 12.35 6.44 12.29
N ASP A 25 12.58 7.74 12.24
CA ASP A 25 13.86 8.35 12.62
C ASP A 25 14.02 8.40 14.16
N GLU A 26 15.13 8.94 14.64
CA GLU A 26 15.44 9.09 16.06
C GLU A 26 14.42 9.96 16.84
N ASN A 27 13.61 10.75 16.13
CA ASN A 27 12.56 11.60 16.68
C ASN A 27 11.16 10.94 16.56
N GLY A 28 11.09 9.69 16.09
CA GLY A 28 9.85 8.98 15.85
C GLY A 28 9.07 9.47 14.63
N GLN A 29 9.70 10.24 13.71
CA GLN A 29 9.06 10.67 12.48
C GLN A 29 9.21 9.62 11.38
N PRO A 30 8.21 9.47 10.50
CA PRO A 30 8.28 8.51 9.41
C PRO A 30 9.48 8.71 8.49
N ASP A 31 10.25 7.65 8.25
CA ASP A 31 11.38 7.61 7.31
C ASP A 31 11.10 6.65 6.15
N GLU A 32 10.34 7.13 5.17
CA GLU A 32 9.98 6.37 3.98
C GLU A 32 11.20 6.01 3.11
N LYS A 33 12.23 6.88 3.09
CA LYS A 33 13.47 6.59 2.34
C LYS A 33 14.25 5.43 2.94
N ALA A 34 14.34 5.35 4.27
CA ALA A 34 14.97 4.21 4.95
C ALA A 34 14.22 2.91 4.65
N ALA A 35 12.88 2.94 4.62
CA ALA A 35 12.06 1.79 4.25
C ALA A 35 12.36 1.32 2.82
N PHE A 36 12.41 2.23 1.87
CA PHE A 36 12.72 1.92 0.46
C PHE A 36 14.16 1.42 0.30
N ALA A 37 15.12 2.05 0.96
CA ALA A 37 16.51 1.59 0.93
C ALA A 37 16.67 0.17 1.51
N GLY A 38 15.98 -0.13 2.61
CA GLY A 38 15.95 -1.46 3.20
C GLY A 38 15.38 -2.52 2.26
N GLN A 39 14.29 -2.19 1.56
CA GLN A 39 13.68 -3.09 0.58
C GLN A 39 14.59 -3.33 -0.63
N ILE A 40 15.17 -2.26 -1.18
CA ILE A 40 16.10 -2.35 -2.32
C ILE A 40 17.36 -3.15 -1.97
N LYS A 41 17.90 -2.95 -0.77
CA LYS A 41 19.05 -3.72 -0.27
C LYS A 41 18.75 -5.22 -0.24
N SER A 42 17.52 -5.61 0.07
CA SER A 42 17.12 -7.01 0.21
C SER A 42 16.68 -7.66 -1.10
N LEU A 43 16.04 -6.92 -1.99
CA LEU A 43 15.35 -7.44 -3.18
C LEU A 43 15.92 -6.92 -4.51
N GLY A 44 16.83 -5.95 -4.48
CA GLY A 44 17.33 -5.28 -5.67
C GLY A 44 16.41 -4.18 -6.19
N LYS A 45 16.86 -3.47 -7.23
CA LYS A 45 16.14 -2.36 -7.85
C LYS A 45 14.92 -2.80 -8.67
N ASP A 46 14.88 -4.06 -9.11
CA ASP A 46 13.72 -4.63 -9.83
C ASP A 46 12.49 -4.82 -8.93
N THR A 47 12.58 -4.46 -7.65
CA THR A 47 11.47 -4.52 -6.71
C THR A 47 10.38 -3.51 -7.04
N THR A 48 9.21 -3.68 -6.39
CA THR A 48 8.09 -2.74 -6.47
C THR A 48 7.96 -1.99 -5.15
N LEU A 49 8.11 -0.67 -5.16
CA LEU A 49 7.97 0.19 -3.98
C LEU A 49 6.54 0.71 -3.83
N LEU A 50 5.98 0.59 -2.62
CA LEU A 50 4.63 1.06 -2.28
C LEU A 50 4.69 2.53 -1.87
N VAL A 51 4.26 3.43 -2.75
CA VAL A 51 4.53 4.87 -2.66
C VAL A 51 3.38 5.72 -2.08
N ASP A 52 2.29 5.08 -1.66
CA ASP A 52 1.09 5.77 -1.16
C ASP A 52 0.85 5.60 0.34
N THR A 53 1.92 5.36 1.12
CA THR A 53 1.79 5.29 2.59
C THR A 53 1.49 6.66 3.19
N PHE A 54 2.08 7.71 2.65
CA PHE A 54 1.89 9.10 3.07
C PHE A 54 1.39 9.97 1.89
N ASP A 55 2.25 10.75 1.27
CA ASP A 55 1.96 11.53 0.07
C ASP A 55 2.53 10.82 -1.16
N ILE A 56 1.68 10.57 -2.17
CA ILE A 56 2.08 9.78 -3.34
C ILE A 56 3.17 10.47 -4.14
N THR A 57 3.06 11.79 -4.35
CA THR A 57 4.04 12.53 -5.14
C THR A 57 5.41 12.48 -4.46
N LYS A 58 5.44 12.76 -3.16
CA LYS A 58 6.67 12.66 -2.38
C LYS A 58 7.18 11.21 -2.28
N GLY A 59 6.30 10.24 -2.21
CA GLY A 59 6.66 8.81 -2.22
C GLY A 59 7.36 8.40 -3.51
N VAL A 60 6.89 8.88 -4.66
CA VAL A 60 7.56 8.66 -5.96
C VAL A 60 8.93 9.36 -6.00
N ASP A 61 9.02 10.61 -5.51
CA ASP A 61 10.31 11.30 -5.44
C ASP A 61 11.30 10.55 -4.53
N ASN A 62 10.87 10.13 -3.35
CA ASN A 62 11.68 9.34 -2.42
C ASN A 62 12.13 8.01 -3.05
N ALA A 63 11.24 7.34 -3.78
CA ALA A 63 11.55 6.08 -4.46
C ALA A 63 12.63 6.27 -5.54
N LEU A 64 12.52 7.32 -6.34
CA LEU A 64 13.51 7.65 -7.38
C LEU A 64 14.85 8.13 -6.79
N GLU A 65 14.82 8.88 -5.68
CA GLU A 65 16.03 9.31 -5.00
C GLU A 65 16.86 8.12 -4.49
N VAL A 66 16.18 7.08 -3.97
CA VAL A 66 16.85 5.89 -3.41
C VAL A 66 17.23 4.87 -4.48
N ALA A 67 16.36 4.61 -5.47
CA ALA A 67 16.56 3.56 -6.48
C ALA A 67 17.20 4.07 -7.77
N GLY A 68 17.02 5.36 -8.08
CA GLY A 68 17.32 5.92 -9.40
C GLY A 68 16.26 5.57 -10.44
N THR A 69 16.53 5.92 -11.69
CA THR A 69 15.62 5.72 -12.83
C THR A 69 15.48 4.27 -13.29
N GLU A 70 16.24 3.35 -12.68
CA GLU A 70 16.21 1.91 -12.96
C GLU A 70 15.26 1.15 -12.01
N LEU A 71 14.44 1.84 -11.22
CA LEU A 71 13.44 1.22 -10.36
C LEU A 71 12.48 0.35 -11.18
N GLY A 72 12.27 -0.90 -10.76
CA GLY A 72 11.40 -1.85 -11.45
C GLY A 72 9.95 -1.38 -11.49
N ALA A 73 9.35 -1.03 -10.36
CA ALA A 73 7.98 -0.56 -10.32
C ALA A 73 7.66 0.30 -9.08
N VAL A 74 6.60 1.09 -9.18
CA VAL A 74 5.88 1.68 -8.06
C VAL A 74 4.50 1.06 -7.92
N ARG A 75 3.99 0.94 -6.69
CA ARG A 75 2.63 0.47 -6.40
C ARG A 75 1.80 1.58 -5.76
N ILE A 76 0.55 1.69 -6.22
CA ILE A 76 -0.46 2.64 -5.76
C ILE A 76 -1.66 1.82 -5.26
N ASP A 77 -2.09 2.06 -4.01
CA ASP A 77 -3.13 1.29 -3.32
C ASP A 77 -4.29 2.19 -2.83
N SER A 78 -4.35 3.45 -3.25
CA SER A 78 -5.35 4.40 -2.79
C SER A 78 -5.60 5.56 -3.76
N GLY A 79 -6.74 6.23 -3.58
CA GLY A 79 -7.19 7.34 -4.43
C GLY A 79 -7.92 6.88 -5.69
N ASP A 80 -8.22 7.83 -6.59
CA ASP A 80 -8.69 7.53 -7.94
C ASP A 80 -7.51 7.00 -8.78
N LEU A 81 -7.50 5.67 -8.97
CA LEU A 81 -6.36 4.98 -9.59
C LEU A 81 -6.07 5.46 -11.00
N GLY A 82 -7.10 5.82 -11.79
CA GLY A 82 -6.92 6.34 -13.13
C GLY A 82 -6.25 7.71 -13.14
N ILE A 83 -6.74 8.64 -12.32
CA ILE A 83 -6.16 9.98 -12.19
C ILE A 83 -4.74 9.90 -11.61
N VAL A 84 -4.57 9.10 -10.56
CA VAL A 84 -3.28 8.98 -9.86
C VAL A 84 -2.23 8.33 -10.74
N SER A 85 -2.56 7.25 -11.48
CA SER A 85 -1.60 6.58 -12.36
C SER A 85 -1.10 7.50 -13.49
N ARG A 86 -1.98 8.30 -14.09
CA ARG A 86 -1.57 9.31 -15.10
C ARG A 86 -0.62 10.35 -14.51
N ARG A 87 -0.89 10.83 -13.30
CA ARG A 87 -0.01 11.79 -12.61
C ARG A 87 1.35 11.17 -12.28
N VAL A 88 1.36 9.96 -11.75
CA VAL A 88 2.59 9.24 -11.41
C VAL A 88 3.40 8.91 -12.67
N ARG A 89 2.77 8.49 -13.77
CA ARG A 89 3.47 8.26 -15.04
C ARG A 89 4.16 9.52 -15.54
N LYS A 90 3.45 10.64 -15.50
CA LYS A 90 4.04 11.93 -15.88
C LYS A 90 5.26 12.27 -15.00
N GLN A 91 5.16 12.12 -13.69
CA GLN A 91 6.26 12.37 -12.75
C GLN A 91 7.48 11.48 -13.02
N LEU A 92 7.26 10.17 -13.26
CA LEU A 92 8.31 9.23 -13.62
C LEU A 92 8.98 9.59 -14.95
N ASP A 93 8.21 9.98 -15.94
CA ASP A 93 8.73 10.39 -17.26
C ASP A 93 9.56 11.69 -17.17
N GLU A 94 9.09 12.67 -16.42
CA GLU A 94 9.81 13.91 -16.16
C GLU A 94 11.15 13.68 -15.45
N ALA A 95 11.23 12.63 -14.62
CA ALA A 95 12.46 12.19 -13.96
C ALA A 95 13.34 11.27 -14.82
N GLY A 96 12.92 10.91 -16.03
CA GLY A 96 13.64 9.99 -16.91
C GLY A 96 13.46 8.51 -16.60
N ALA A 97 12.54 8.14 -15.69
CA ALA A 97 12.25 6.77 -15.29
C ALA A 97 11.20 6.10 -16.21
N PHE A 98 11.45 6.15 -17.52
CA PHE A 98 10.50 5.71 -18.57
C PHE A 98 10.13 4.23 -18.48
N ASN A 99 11.01 3.39 -17.94
CA ASN A 99 10.82 1.94 -17.84
C ASN A 99 10.22 1.49 -16.49
N THR A 100 10.10 2.39 -15.52
CA THR A 100 9.49 2.09 -14.22
C THR A 100 8.00 1.79 -14.41
N LYS A 101 7.56 0.61 -14.01
CA LYS A 101 6.18 0.14 -14.14
C LYS A 101 5.29 0.74 -13.06
N ILE A 102 4.00 0.84 -13.36
CA ILE A 102 2.97 1.25 -12.40
C ILE A 102 2.07 0.05 -12.11
N ILE A 103 2.06 -0.39 -10.85
CA ILE A 103 1.19 -1.44 -10.35
C ILE A 103 0.10 -0.77 -9.51
N VAL A 104 -1.15 -1.13 -9.72
CA VAL A 104 -2.27 -0.64 -8.90
C VAL A 104 -2.92 -1.78 -8.15
N SER A 105 -3.44 -1.48 -6.97
CA SER A 105 -4.20 -2.39 -6.13
C SER A 105 -5.27 -1.58 -5.38
N SER A 106 -6.02 -2.14 -4.49
CA SER A 106 -7.16 -1.58 -3.76
C SER A 106 -8.48 -2.15 -4.25
N ASP A 107 -8.99 -3.17 -3.57
CA ASP A 107 -10.32 -3.79 -3.78
C ASP A 107 -10.73 -3.94 -5.26
N LEU A 108 -9.76 -4.30 -6.12
CA LEU A 108 -9.98 -4.45 -7.55
C LEU A 108 -10.80 -5.69 -7.86
N ASP A 109 -11.70 -5.53 -8.83
CA ASP A 109 -12.44 -6.60 -9.50
C ASP A 109 -12.31 -6.45 -11.02
N GLU A 110 -12.97 -7.31 -11.78
CA GLU A 110 -12.96 -7.29 -13.25
C GLU A 110 -13.51 -5.99 -13.84
N PHE A 111 -14.46 -5.33 -13.16
CA PHE A 111 -15.07 -4.09 -13.64
C PHE A 111 -14.16 -2.90 -13.42
N ALA A 112 -13.54 -2.81 -12.24
CA ALA A 112 -12.55 -1.79 -11.94
C ALA A 112 -11.33 -1.89 -12.87
N ILE A 113 -10.84 -3.10 -13.13
CA ILE A 113 -9.74 -3.35 -14.09
C ILE A 113 -10.14 -2.93 -15.51
N ALA A 114 -11.35 -3.28 -15.94
CA ALA A 114 -11.85 -2.88 -17.26
C ALA A 114 -11.92 -1.34 -17.40
N GLY A 115 -12.30 -0.64 -16.32
CA GLY A 115 -12.32 0.81 -16.25
C GLY A 115 -10.95 1.49 -16.40
N LEU A 116 -9.88 0.80 -15.98
CA LEU A 116 -8.50 1.30 -16.04
C LEU A 116 -7.77 0.98 -17.36
N ARG A 117 -8.45 0.37 -18.34
CA ARG A 117 -7.84 -0.13 -19.58
C ARG A 117 -7.10 0.94 -20.41
N GLY A 118 -7.49 2.20 -20.29
CA GLY A 118 -6.88 3.34 -21.00
C GLY A 118 -5.82 4.07 -20.20
N ASP A 119 -5.57 3.66 -18.98
CA ASP A 119 -4.63 4.31 -18.06
C ASP A 119 -3.24 3.67 -18.10
N PRO A 120 -2.18 4.39 -17.75
CA PRO A 120 -0.80 3.89 -17.79
C PRO A 120 -0.53 2.95 -16.60
N VAL A 121 -1.21 1.81 -16.59
CA VAL A 121 -1.11 0.76 -15.57
C VAL A 121 -0.52 -0.50 -16.20
N ASP A 122 0.57 -1.00 -15.64
CA ASP A 122 1.30 -2.17 -16.13
C ASP A 122 0.89 -3.47 -15.44
N GLY A 123 0.26 -3.37 -14.25
CA GLY A 123 -0.16 -4.55 -13.51
C GLY A 123 -1.18 -4.26 -12.42
N PHE A 124 -1.91 -5.31 -12.03
CA PHE A 124 -3.00 -5.23 -11.08
C PHE A 124 -2.79 -6.20 -9.92
N GLY A 125 -2.88 -5.69 -8.69
CA GLY A 125 -2.92 -6.51 -7.48
C GLY A 125 -4.37 -6.80 -7.09
N VAL A 126 -4.84 -8.02 -7.32
CA VAL A 126 -6.20 -8.45 -7.00
C VAL A 126 -6.14 -9.49 -5.88
N GLY A 127 -6.84 -9.24 -4.80
CA GLY A 127 -6.87 -10.12 -3.62
C GLY A 127 -8.24 -10.74 -3.40
N THR A 128 -9.08 -10.07 -2.64
CA THR A 128 -10.37 -10.57 -2.17
C THR A 128 -11.26 -11.07 -3.30
N SER A 129 -11.41 -10.31 -4.38
CA SER A 129 -12.30 -10.66 -5.50
C SER A 129 -11.88 -11.93 -6.24
N VAL A 130 -10.58 -12.27 -6.28
CA VAL A 130 -10.09 -13.55 -6.84
C VAL A 130 -10.47 -14.72 -5.94
N VAL A 131 -10.44 -14.54 -4.62
CA VAL A 131 -10.70 -15.63 -3.65
C VAL A 131 -12.20 -15.89 -3.47
N THR A 132 -12.99 -14.83 -3.40
CA THR A 132 -14.41 -14.92 -3.03
C THR A 132 -15.36 -14.87 -4.23
N GLY A 133 -14.89 -14.38 -5.36
CA GLY A 133 -15.72 -14.01 -6.51
C GLY A 133 -16.32 -12.62 -6.36
N SER A 134 -16.57 -11.96 -7.48
CA SER A 134 -17.17 -10.64 -7.55
C SER A 134 -18.56 -10.62 -6.95
N GLY A 135 -18.84 -9.60 -6.13
CA GLY A 135 -20.13 -9.42 -5.46
C GLY A 135 -20.40 -10.31 -4.24
N ALA A 136 -19.47 -11.20 -3.86
CA ALA A 136 -19.62 -11.96 -2.62
C ALA A 136 -19.36 -11.07 -1.40
N PRO A 137 -20.15 -11.17 -0.32
CA PRO A 137 -19.94 -10.39 0.89
C PRO A 137 -18.64 -10.82 1.59
N THR A 138 -17.85 -9.83 2.03
CA THR A 138 -16.58 -10.06 2.71
C THR A 138 -16.46 -9.16 3.95
N ALA A 139 -15.70 -9.60 4.94
CA ALA A 139 -15.33 -8.76 6.06
C ALA A 139 -14.11 -7.91 5.67
N GLY A 140 -14.29 -6.61 5.54
CA GLY A 140 -13.24 -5.65 5.17
C GLY A 140 -12.26 -5.33 6.31
N LEU A 141 -11.71 -6.36 6.96
CA LEU A 141 -10.74 -6.20 8.05
C LEU A 141 -9.34 -6.04 7.50
N VAL A 142 -8.66 -4.96 7.87
CA VAL A 142 -7.29 -4.64 7.43
C VAL A 142 -6.43 -4.31 8.65
N TYR A 143 -5.26 -4.97 8.74
CA TYR A 143 -4.26 -4.66 9.77
C TYR A 143 -3.78 -3.21 9.63
N LYS A 144 -3.74 -2.51 10.75
CA LYS A 144 -3.22 -1.14 10.85
C LYS A 144 -2.13 -1.09 11.92
N LEU A 145 -0.89 -0.84 11.52
CA LEU A 145 0.17 -0.47 12.45
C LEU A 145 -0.09 0.97 12.92
N VAL A 146 -0.17 1.17 14.23
CA VAL A 146 -0.52 2.47 14.82
C VAL A 146 0.51 2.99 15.80
N GLU A 147 1.47 2.16 16.21
CA GLU A 147 2.55 2.56 17.13
C GLU A 147 3.80 1.72 16.89
N VAL A 148 4.96 2.33 16.96
CA VAL A 148 6.29 1.70 16.91
C VAL A 148 7.13 2.28 18.05
N GLU A 149 7.59 1.41 18.96
CA GLU A 149 8.45 1.80 20.11
C GLU A 149 7.93 3.02 20.90
N GLY A 150 6.60 3.08 21.10
CA GLY A 150 5.94 4.20 21.80
C GLY A 150 5.67 5.44 20.92
N HIS A 151 6.10 5.44 19.67
CA HIS A 151 5.85 6.53 18.73
C HIS A 151 4.59 6.25 17.90
N PRO A 152 3.58 7.15 17.91
CA PRO A 152 2.39 7.00 17.09
C PRO A 152 2.71 7.05 15.59
N VAL A 153 2.24 6.05 14.83
CA VAL A 153 2.38 6.01 13.38
C VAL A 153 1.02 5.81 12.71
N ALA A 154 0.84 6.33 11.51
CA ALA A 154 -0.41 6.13 10.77
C ALA A 154 -0.21 6.28 9.28
N LYS A 155 -0.85 5.39 8.48
CA LYS A 155 -1.00 5.60 7.03
C LYS A 155 -1.84 6.86 6.79
N ARG A 156 -1.37 7.73 5.90
CA ARG A 156 -2.08 8.95 5.48
C ARG A 156 -2.62 8.73 4.07
N SER A 157 -3.85 8.26 3.95
CA SER A 157 -4.51 8.15 2.65
C SER A 157 -5.66 9.12 2.51
N SER A 158 -5.90 9.60 1.29
CA SER A 158 -7.03 10.48 0.98
C SER A 158 -8.36 9.82 1.38
N GLY A 159 -9.19 10.56 2.11
CA GLY A 159 -10.54 10.13 2.49
C GLY A 159 -10.63 9.08 3.61
N LYS A 160 -9.50 8.63 4.16
CA LYS A 160 -9.48 7.68 5.30
C LYS A 160 -8.63 8.23 6.44
N VAL A 161 -9.23 8.38 7.61
CA VAL A 161 -8.54 8.85 8.81
C VAL A 161 -8.10 7.63 9.63
N THR A 162 -6.78 7.52 9.87
CA THR A 162 -6.19 6.57 10.82
C THR A 162 -5.48 7.37 11.91
N TYR A 163 -5.83 7.13 13.15
CA TYR A 163 -5.16 7.76 14.29
C TYR A 163 -4.02 6.85 14.76
N GLY A 164 -2.84 7.42 14.94
CA GLY A 164 -1.70 6.73 15.57
C GLY A 164 -1.90 6.54 17.07
N GLY A 165 -1.00 5.76 17.66
CA GLY A 165 -0.99 5.43 19.09
C GLY A 165 -1.72 4.14 19.44
N GLY A 166 -1.24 3.46 20.49
CA GLY A 166 -1.86 2.27 21.04
C GLY A 166 -3.30 2.54 21.50
N LYS A 167 -4.20 1.58 21.25
CA LYS A 167 -5.63 1.70 21.55
C LYS A 167 -6.10 0.48 22.33
N SER A 168 -7.04 0.74 23.26
CA SER A 168 -7.78 -0.31 23.95
C SER A 168 -9.23 -0.25 23.50
N ALA A 169 -9.78 -1.38 23.06
CA ALA A 169 -11.20 -1.48 22.77
C ALA A 169 -11.99 -1.81 24.04
N LEU A 170 -12.98 -1.00 24.34
CA LEU A 170 -13.89 -1.21 25.47
C LEU A 170 -15.31 -1.43 24.94
N ARG A 171 -16.04 -2.34 25.56
CA ARG A 171 -17.46 -2.57 25.26
C ARG A 171 -18.30 -2.22 26.49
N ALA A 172 -19.21 -1.28 26.32
CA ALA A 172 -20.15 -0.88 27.35
C ALA A 172 -21.34 -1.86 27.38
N TYR A 173 -21.76 -2.25 28.58
CA TYR A 173 -22.91 -3.11 28.81
C TYR A 173 -23.91 -2.45 29.74
N ARG A 174 -25.20 -2.70 29.53
CA ARG A 174 -26.23 -2.45 30.53
C ARG A 174 -26.09 -3.46 31.67
N SER A 175 -26.73 -3.17 32.82
CA SER A 175 -26.81 -4.12 33.95
C SER A 175 -27.46 -5.44 33.57
N SER A 176 -28.25 -5.47 32.50
CA SER A 176 -28.85 -6.70 31.94
C SER A 176 -27.88 -7.56 31.11
N GLY A 177 -26.63 -7.15 30.96
CA GLY A 177 -25.64 -7.85 30.13
C GLY A 177 -25.73 -7.56 28.63
N VAL A 178 -26.63 -6.69 28.19
CA VAL A 178 -26.77 -6.30 26.78
C VAL A 178 -25.72 -5.25 26.43
N ALA A 179 -24.91 -5.50 25.39
CA ALA A 179 -23.97 -4.54 24.86
C ALA A 179 -24.69 -3.33 24.27
N VAL A 180 -24.22 -2.11 24.56
CA VAL A 180 -24.86 -0.85 24.15
C VAL A 180 -23.93 0.08 23.36
N GLY A 181 -22.62 -0.22 23.32
CA GLY A 181 -21.67 0.55 22.57
C GLY A 181 -20.26 0.00 22.67
N GLU A 182 -19.41 0.45 21.77
CA GLU A 182 -17.97 0.22 21.78
C GLU A 182 -17.26 1.57 21.81
N ILE A 183 -16.17 1.66 22.60
CA ILE A 183 -15.40 2.89 22.83
C ILE A 183 -13.94 2.62 22.50
#